data_b32830020b43a6ba9f6db4aac9f80746
#
_entry.id   b32830020b43a6ba9f6db4aac9f80746
#
_cell.length_a   1.000
_cell.length_b   1.000
_cell.length_c   1.000
_cell.angle_alpha   90.00
_cell.angle_beta   90.00
_cell.angle_gamma   90.00
#
_symmetry.space_group_name_H-M   'P 1'
#
loop_
_entity.id
_entity.type
_entity.pdbx_description
1 polymer ?
#
loop_
_entity_poly.entity_id
_entity_poly.type
_entity_poly.pdbx_seq_one_letter_code
_entity_poly.pdbx_strand_id
1 'polypeptide(L)'
;MKPMSHLARKLFLSTLLASAISMPAIATQAAPAPQIKIDVPVALKQAKVVFNLDHAAFSGDTPVGLKHMTLMLERFKQAGTESSLVAVFHGDAGYMLLNDEAYNAARKTRTGNPYKGMVEDLIKQGVQIEECAVTMKANMWVNENLLPGVKVDSGALGRIVQLVQEGYVMIQP
;
A
#
# COMPACT_ATOMS: atom_id res chain seq x y z
N MET A 1 -33.64 -4.91 -86.50
CA MET A 1 -32.93 -3.94 -87.37
C MET A 1 -31.86 -3.30 -86.47
N LYS A 2 -30.63 -3.31 -86.96
CA LYS A 2 -29.39 -2.65 -86.53
C LYS A 2 -29.58 -1.10 -86.33
N PRO A 3 -28.52 -0.36 -85.87
CA PRO A 3 -27.27 -0.70 -85.12
C PRO A 3 -26.82 0.41 -84.11
N MET A 4 -25.75 0.10 -83.38
CA MET A 4 -24.58 0.95 -83.07
C MET A 4 -24.80 2.23 -82.26
N SER A 5 -23.96 2.62 -81.31
CA SER A 5 -22.50 2.79 -81.39
C SER A 5 -21.83 2.94 -80.02
N HIS A 6 -20.59 2.57 -79.99
CA HIS A 6 -19.58 2.72 -78.91
C HIS A 6 -19.27 4.19 -78.61
N LEU A 7 -19.09 4.51 -77.30
CA LEU A 7 -18.18 5.61 -76.95
C LEU A 7 -17.42 5.24 -75.65
N ALA A 8 -16.17 4.94 -75.88
CA ALA A 8 -15.21 4.66 -74.80
C ALA A 8 -14.89 5.93 -74.02
N ARG A 9 -15.13 5.92 -72.72
CA ARG A 9 -14.64 6.95 -71.81
C ARG A 9 -13.40 6.46 -71.09
N LYS A 10 -12.24 7.03 -71.45
CA LYS A 10 -10.95 6.84 -70.78
C LYS A 10 -11.03 7.46 -69.39
N LEU A 11 -10.97 6.64 -68.33
CA LEU A 11 -10.73 7.12 -66.96
C LEU A 11 -9.24 7.38 -66.80
N PHE A 12 -8.88 8.64 -66.60
CA PHE A 12 -7.55 9.00 -66.09
C PHE A 12 -7.51 8.71 -64.59
N LEU A 13 -6.72 7.74 -64.19
CA LEU A 13 -6.45 7.42 -62.79
C LEU A 13 -5.29 8.30 -62.32
N SER A 14 -5.61 9.40 -61.61
CA SER A 14 -4.60 10.25 -60.96
C SER A 14 -4.19 9.63 -59.63
N THR A 15 -3.04 9.02 -59.56
CA THR A 15 -2.41 8.53 -58.35
C THR A 15 -1.86 9.74 -57.57
N LEU A 16 -2.56 10.15 -56.48
CA LEU A 16 -1.98 11.03 -55.46
C LEU A 16 -1.02 10.22 -54.57
N LEU A 17 0.26 10.51 -54.68
CA LEU A 17 1.29 10.04 -53.76
C LEU A 17 1.21 10.89 -52.49
N ALA A 18 0.61 10.37 -51.42
CA ALA A 18 0.66 10.98 -50.10
C ALA A 18 1.99 10.68 -49.44
N SER A 19 2.89 11.66 -49.43
CA SER A 19 4.17 11.55 -48.67
C SER A 19 3.87 11.74 -47.20
N ALA A 20 3.91 10.64 -46.43
CA ALA A 20 3.82 10.69 -44.97
C ALA A 20 5.15 11.23 -44.38
N ILE A 21 5.15 12.44 -43.92
CA ILE A 21 6.27 13.03 -43.16
C ILE A 21 6.22 12.42 -41.76
N SER A 22 7.06 11.41 -41.50
CA SER A 22 7.27 10.86 -40.17
C SER A 22 8.13 11.84 -39.35
N MET A 23 7.50 12.60 -38.42
CA MET A 23 8.22 13.38 -37.43
C MET A 23 8.89 12.43 -36.42
N PRO A 24 10.21 12.58 -36.17
CA PRO A 24 10.85 11.82 -35.09
C PRO A 24 10.26 12.26 -33.74
N ALA A 25 9.71 11.32 -32.99
CA ALA A 25 9.31 11.55 -31.60
C ALA A 25 10.57 11.86 -30.79
N ILE A 26 10.72 13.09 -30.33
CA ILE A 26 11.75 13.47 -29.38
C ILE A 26 11.38 12.82 -28.05
N ALA A 27 11.99 11.69 -27.73
CA ALA A 27 11.90 11.09 -26.41
C ALA A 27 12.58 12.05 -25.40
N THR A 28 11.75 12.73 -24.60
CA THR A 28 12.24 13.54 -23.49
C THR A 28 12.86 12.57 -22.48
N GLN A 29 14.19 12.46 -22.45
CA GLN A 29 14.88 11.71 -21.40
C GLN A 29 14.64 12.44 -20.07
N ALA A 30 13.99 11.73 -19.13
CA ALA A 30 13.88 12.22 -17.76
C ALA A 30 15.29 12.44 -17.20
N ALA A 31 15.48 13.58 -16.52
CA ALA A 31 16.76 13.87 -15.86
C ALA A 31 17.10 12.72 -14.88
N PRO A 32 18.36 12.29 -14.81
CA PRO A 32 18.76 11.26 -13.87
C PRO A 32 18.42 11.68 -12.44
N ALA A 33 17.88 10.75 -11.65
CA ALA A 33 17.58 11.01 -10.24
C ALA A 33 18.86 11.44 -9.50
N PRO A 34 18.76 12.38 -8.54
CA PRO A 34 19.91 12.85 -7.79
C PRO A 34 20.56 11.67 -7.05
N GLN A 35 21.88 11.54 -7.18
CA GLN A 35 22.63 10.50 -6.48
C GLN A 35 22.88 10.96 -5.04
N ILE A 36 22.37 10.18 -4.07
CA ILE A 36 22.60 10.42 -2.64
C ILE A 36 23.76 9.53 -2.18
N LYS A 37 24.80 10.15 -1.62
CA LYS A 37 25.89 9.43 -0.97
C LYS A 37 25.44 8.99 0.43
N ILE A 38 25.56 7.71 0.73
CA ILE A 38 25.26 7.15 2.05
C ILE A 38 26.57 7.11 2.84
N ASP A 39 26.67 7.91 3.90
CA ASP A 39 27.86 7.95 4.78
C ASP A 39 27.74 6.95 5.94
N VAL A 40 26.52 6.63 6.39
CA VAL A 40 26.27 5.69 7.49
C VAL A 40 25.37 4.56 6.98
N PRO A 41 25.93 3.45 6.49
CA PRO A 41 25.13 2.30 6.07
C PRO A 41 24.58 1.56 7.28
N VAL A 42 23.34 1.06 7.16
CA VAL A 42 22.70 0.20 8.18
C VAL A 42 22.71 -1.24 7.67
N ALA A 43 23.31 -2.13 8.45
CA ALA A 43 23.35 -3.56 8.16
C ALA A 43 22.92 -4.35 9.41
N LEU A 44 21.78 -5.06 9.30
CA LEU A 44 21.24 -5.91 10.35
C LEU A 44 21.16 -7.35 9.83
N LYS A 45 21.59 -8.33 10.65
CA LYS A 45 21.37 -9.75 10.37
C LYS A 45 19.96 -10.17 10.76
N GLN A 46 19.49 -9.66 11.90
CA GLN A 46 18.18 -9.98 12.46
C GLN A 46 17.54 -8.69 12.99
N ALA A 47 16.23 -8.59 12.91
CA ALA A 47 15.45 -7.47 13.45
C ALA A 47 14.13 -7.98 14.03
N LYS A 48 13.86 -7.67 15.31
CA LYS A 48 12.56 -7.82 15.94
C LYS A 48 12.01 -6.44 16.24
N VAL A 49 10.89 -6.09 15.67
CA VAL A 49 10.35 -4.73 15.79
C VAL A 49 8.87 -4.78 16.17
N VAL A 50 8.50 -4.03 17.20
CA VAL A 50 7.09 -3.76 17.53
C VAL A 50 6.76 -2.32 17.22
N PHE A 51 5.71 -2.13 16.43
CA PHE A 51 5.12 -0.82 16.17
C PHE A 51 4.02 -0.55 17.19
N ASN A 52 4.16 0.54 17.95
CA ASN A 52 3.12 1.05 18.85
C ASN A 52 2.27 2.07 18.10
N LEU A 53 1.01 1.72 17.83
CA LEU A 53 0.09 2.53 17.02
C LEU A 53 -1.13 2.92 17.87
N ASP A 54 -0.97 3.98 18.68
CA ASP A 54 -2.01 4.50 19.59
C ASP A 54 -2.87 5.60 18.97
N HIS A 55 -2.36 6.24 17.91
CA HIS A 55 -3.07 7.27 17.16
C HIS A 55 -2.81 7.15 15.66
N ALA A 56 -3.72 7.70 14.89
CA ALA A 56 -3.66 7.68 13.44
C ALA A 56 -2.82 8.85 12.92
N ALA A 57 -1.50 8.65 12.78
CA ALA A 57 -0.61 9.63 12.16
C ALA A 57 -0.67 9.52 10.63
N PHE A 58 -0.76 10.66 9.93
CA PHE A 58 -0.82 10.74 8.48
C PHE A 58 0.23 11.67 7.88
N SER A 59 0.70 11.33 6.69
CA SER A 59 1.43 12.20 5.79
C SER A 59 0.61 12.35 4.50
N GLY A 60 -0.10 13.47 4.35
CA GLY A 60 -1.21 13.57 3.40
C GLY A 60 -2.28 12.53 3.73
N ASP A 61 -2.70 11.73 2.75
CA ASP A 61 -3.68 10.66 2.94
C ASP A 61 -3.04 9.30 3.33
N THR A 62 -1.73 9.27 3.51
CA THR A 62 -1.00 8.02 3.78
C THR A 62 -0.82 7.80 5.28
N PRO A 63 -1.31 6.67 5.85
CA PRO A 63 -1.08 6.33 7.25
C PRO A 63 0.39 5.97 7.48
N VAL A 64 1.07 6.78 8.31
CA VAL A 64 2.53 6.73 8.49
C VAL A 64 2.99 5.38 9.01
N GLY A 65 2.31 4.82 10.01
CA GLY A 65 2.68 3.53 10.61
C GLY A 65 2.62 2.38 9.60
N LEU A 66 1.53 2.26 8.83
CA LEU A 66 1.41 1.23 7.79
C LEU A 66 2.48 1.39 6.71
N LYS A 67 2.74 2.64 6.28
CA LYS A 67 3.77 2.93 5.29
C LYS A 67 5.18 2.60 5.79
N HIS A 68 5.50 2.93 7.04
CA HIS A 68 6.81 2.62 7.62
C HIS A 68 7.06 1.11 7.71
N MET A 69 6.05 0.32 8.08
CA MET A 69 6.17 -1.15 8.07
C MET A 69 6.46 -1.70 6.68
N THR A 70 5.72 -1.22 5.66
CA THR A 70 5.96 -1.61 4.26
C THR A 70 7.39 -1.31 3.83
N LEU A 71 7.86 -0.08 4.04
CA LEU A 71 9.22 0.33 3.67
C LEU A 71 10.30 -0.45 4.44
N MET A 72 10.05 -0.75 5.71
CA MET A 72 10.97 -1.54 6.54
C MET A 72 11.09 -2.97 6.04
N LEU A 73 9.97 -3.63 5.72
CA LEU A 73 9.97 -4.98 5.13
C LEU A 73 10.73 -5.04 3.79
N GLU A 74 10.47 -4.06 2.91
CA GLU A 74 11.18 -3.95 1.63
C GLU A 74 12.69 -3.84 1.84
N ARG A 75 13.13 -2.98 2.78
CA ARG A 75 14.54 -2.78 3.12
C ARG A 75 15.17 -4.03 3.71
N PHE A 76 14.49 -4.69 4.64
CA PHE A 76 14.99 -5.93 5.25
C PHE A 76 15.12 -7.04 4.22
N LYS A 77 14.13 -7.19 3.34
CA LYS A 77 14.20 -8.15 2.24
C LYS A 77 15.38 -7.89 1.30
N GLN A 78 15.60 -6.63 0.91
CA GLN A 78 16.73 -6.23 0.05
C GLN A 78 18.08 -6.50 0.72
N ALA A 79 18.17 -6.30 2.04
CA ALA A 79 19.38 -6.50 2.82
C ALA A 79 19.62 -7.95 3.26
N GLY A 80 18.68 -8.86 3.04
CA GLY A 80 18.73 -10.23 3.55
C GLY A 80 18.60 -10.32 5.08
N THR A 81 17.95 -9.32 5.70
CA THR A 81 17.73 -9.29 7.16
C THR A 81 16.57 -10.21 7.54
N GLU A 82 16.79 -11.17 8.42
CA GLU A 82 15.72 -11.94 9.04
C GLU A 82 14.91 -11.03 9.96
N SER A 83 13.60 -10.92 9.73
CA SER A 83 12.80 -9.95 10.49
C SER A 83 11.51 -10.55 11.04
N SER A 84 11.12 -10.06 12.22
CA SER A 84 9.82 -10.30 12.85
C SER A 84 9.22 -8.95 13.22
N LEU A 85 8.10 -8.61 12.60
CA LEU A 85 7.38 -7.37 12.85
C LEU A 85 6.04 -7.68 13.50
N VAL A 86 5.75 -6.96 14.58
CA VAL A 86 4.45 -6.96 15.25
C VAL A 86 3.94 -5.52 15.27
N ALA A 87 2.68 -5.32 14.94
CA ALA A 87 2.01 -4.02 15.03
C ALA A 87 0.86 -4.12 16.04
N VAL A 88 0.94 -3.34 17.11
CA VAL A 88 -0.08 -3.27 18.16
C VAL A 88 -0.87 -1.99 17.99
N PHE A 89 -2.12 -2.14 17.54
CA PHE A 89 -3.05 -1.02 17.38
C PHE A 89 -3.91 -0.86 18.61
N HIS A 90 -4.09 0.36 19.04
CA HIS A 90 -4.98 0.71 20.15
C HIS A 90 -5.39 2.20 20.11
N GLY A 91 -6.26 2.60 21.04
CA GLY A 91 -6.72 3.99 21.10
C GLY A 91 -7.35 4.43 19.78
N ASP A 92 -6.93 5.60 19.30
CA ASP A 92 -7.51 6.21 18.12
C ASP A 92 -7.06 5.54 16.79
N ALA A 93 -6.06 4.64 16.82
CA ALA A 93 -5.64 3.93 15.61
C ALA A 93 -6.46 2.66 15.33
N GLY A 94 -7.15 2.11 16.31
CA GLY A 94 -7.85 0.82 16.21
C GLY A 94 -8.86 0.72 15.06
N TYR A 95 -9.54 1.81 14.71
CA TYR A 95 -10.51 1.81 13.61
C TYR A 95 -9.91 1.39 12.25
N MET A 96 -8.59 1.50 12.08
CA MET A 96 -7.92 1.12 10.85
C MET A 96 -7.98 -0.39 10.57
N LEU A 97 -8.22 -1.20 11.61
CA LEU A 97 -8.29 -2.65 11.52
C LEU A 97 -9.71 -3.20 11.34
N LEU A 98 -10.71 -2.34 11.25
CA LEU A 98 -12.10 -2.73 11.08
C LEU A 98 -12.39 -3.19 9.65
N ASN A 99 -13.31 -4.17 9.52
CA ASN A 99 -13.89 -4.51 8.22
C ASN A 99 -14.74 -3.34 7.67
N ASP A 100 -15.18 -3.43 6.42
CA ASP A 100 -15.86 -2.33 5.74
C ASP A 100 -17.16 -1.89 6.45
N GLU A 101 -17.92 -2.83 7.00
CA GLU A 101 -19.19 -2.55 7.69
C GLU A 101 -18.93 -1.81 9.01
N ALA A 102 -18.06 -2.36 9.85
CA ALA A 102 -17.73 -1.77 11.14
C ALA A 102 -17.01 -0.42 10.97
N TYR A 103 -16.13 -0.30 9.98
CA TYR A 103 -15.48 0.97 9.63
C TYR A 103 -16.51 2.03 9.25
N ASN A 104 -17.46 1.68 8.36
CA ASN A 104 -18.51 2.61 7.93
C ASN A 104 -19.35 3.10 9.11
N ALA A 105 -19.69 2.20 10.04
CA ALA A 105 -20.43 2.56 11.25
C ALA A 105 -19.61 3.47 12.16
N ALA A 106 -18.35 3.14 12.43
CA ALA A 106 -17.46 3.90 13.32
C ALA A 106 -17.12 5.29 12.76
N ARG A 107 -16.90 5.40 11.45
CA ARG A 107 -16.45 6.63 10.78
C ARG A 107 -17.56 7.42 10.10
N LYS A 108 -18.83 6.95 10.20
CA LYS A 108 -20.02 7.57 9.59
C LYS A 108 -19.85 7.80 8.08
N THR A 109 -19.33 6.80 7.39
CA THR A 109 -19.07 6.81 5.95
C THR A 109 -19.76 5.63 5.26
N ARG A 110 -19.61 5.52 3.93
CA ARG A 110 -20.12 4.40 3.12
C ARG A 110 -19.07 3.89 2.12
N THR A 111 -17.83 4.29 2.29
CA THR A 111 -16.73 4.00 1.34
C THR A 111 -15.98 2.72 1.63
N GLY A 112 -16.27 2.07 2.76
CA GLY A 112 -15.46 0.98 3.29
C GLY A 112 -14.19 1.48 3.96
N ASN A 113 -13.37 0.55 4.44
CA ASN A 113 -12.10 0.84 5.09
C ASN A 113 -10.99 1.08 4.05
N PRO A 114 -10.50 2.32 3.88
CA PRO A 114 -9.46 2.64 2.90
C PRO A 114 -8.09 2.03 3.23
N TYR A 115 -7.88 1.57 4.47
CA TYR A 115 -6.61 0.98 4.94
C TYR A 115 -6.56 -0.53 4.76
N LYS A 116 -7.70 -1.17 4.46
CA LYS A 116 -7.86 -2.63 4.33
C LYS A 116 -6.78 -3.27 3.46
N GLY A 117 -6.55 -2.74 2.27
CA GLY A 117 -5.55 -3.29 1.35
C GLY A 117 -4.14 -3.28 1.93
N MET A 118 -3.73 -2.18 2.59
CA MET A 118 -2.40 -2.09 3.23
C MET A 118 -2.27 -3.06 4.40
N VAL A 119 -3.31 -3.20 5.23
CA VAL A 119 -3.33 -4.13 6.37
C VAL A 119 -3.24 -5.58 5.89
N GLU A 120 -4.06 -5.97 4.92
CA GLU A 120 -4.05 -7.32 4.34
C GLU A 120 -2.69 -7.66 3.69
N ASP A 121 -2.07 -6.71 3.01
CA ASP A 121 -0.77 -6.92 2.37
C ASP A 121 0.37 -7.06 3.40
N LEU A 122 0.32 -6.32 4.51
CA LEU A 122 1.27 -6.50 5.61
C LEU A 122 1.11 -7.88 6.27
N ILE A 123 -0.12 -8.33 6.51
CA ILE A 123 -0.41 -9.67 7.04
C ILE A 123 0.13 -10.75 6.09
N LYS A 124 -0.12 -10.64 4.79
CA LYS A 124 0.42 -11.58 3.76
C LYS A 124 1.95 -11.61 3.74
N GLN A 125 2.60 -10.51 4.09
CA GLN A 125 4.06 -10.42 4.20
C GLN A 125 4.61 -10.90 5.55
N GLY A 126 3.74 -11.41 6.45
CA GLY A 126 4.13 -12.01 7.73
C GLY A 126 4.18 -11.04 8.90
N VAL A 127 3.67 -9.81 8.75
CA VAL A 127 3.49 -8.92 9.91
C VAL A 127 2.36 -9.43 10.78
N GLN A 128 2.62 -9.62 12.06
CA GLN A 128 1.56 -9.89 13.02
C GLN A 128 0.89 -8.57 13.41
N ILE A 129 -0.38 -8.42 13.03
CA ILE A 129 -1.19 -7.24 13.35
C ILE A 129 -2.14 -7.58 14.48
N GLU A 130 -2.11 -6.78 15.54
CA GLU A 130 -2.87 -6.98 16.77
C GLU A 130 -3.74 -5.75 17.07
N GLU A 131 -4.99 -6.01 17.51
CA GLU A 131 -5.91 -4.99 18.04
C GLU A 131 -6.10 -5.18 19.53
N CYS A 132 -6.09 -4.09 20.25
CA CYS A 132 -6.23 -4.08 21.71
C CYS A 132 -7.68 -4.38 22.16
N ALA A 133 -7.87 -5.43 22.96
CA ALA A 133 -9.18 -5.78 23.51
C ALA A 133 -9.80 -4.64 24.36
N VAL A 134 -8.99 -3.80 25.01
CA VAL A 134 -9.47 -2.66 25.77
C VAL A 134 -10.06 -1.59 24.84
N THR A 135 -9.39 -1.30 23.73
CA THR A 135 -9.90 -0.41 22.69
C THR A 135 -11.20 -0.94 22.08
N MET A 136 -11.24 -2.26 21.76
CA MET A 136 -12.43 -2.89 21.24
C MET A 136 -13.62 -2.75 22.19
N LYS A 137 -13.43 -3.04 23.48
CA LYS A 137 -14.49 -2.89 24.51
C LYS A 137 -14.99 -1.46 24.60
N ALA A 138 -14.09 -0.48 24.59
CA ALA A 138 -14.46 0.94 24.67
C ALA A 138 -15.32 1.39 23.48
N ASN A 139 -15.12 0.78 22.32
CA ASN A 139 -15.84 1.08 21.09
C ASN A 139 -16.98 0.09 20.77
N MET A 140 -17.26 -0.88 21.65
CA MET A 140 -18.26 -1.94 21.46
C MET A 140 -17.99 -2.79 20.20
N TRP A 141 -16.72 -2.98 19.84
CA TRP A 141 -16.34 -3.87 18.74
C TRP A 141 -16.14 -5.30 19.23
N VAL A 142 -16.41 -6.25 18.33
CA VAL A 142 -16.20 -7.68 18.52
C VAL A 142 -15.25 -8.22 17.45
N ASN A 143 -14.78 -9.45 17.60
CA ASN A 143 -13.79 -10.03 16.69
C ASN A 143 -14.26 -10.05 15.23
N GLU A 144 -15.55 -10.23 14.99
CA GLU A 144 -16.18 -10.24 13.67
C GLU A 144 -16.12 -8.87 12.97
N ASN A 145 -15.87 -7.81 13.70
CA ASN A 145 -15.69 -6.45 13.16
C ASN A 145 -14.29 -6.21 12.58
N LEU A 146 -13.33 -7.09 12.85
CA LEU A 146 -11.95 -6.93 12.41
C LEU A 146 -11.73 -7.47 11.00
N LEU A 147 -10.68 -6.97 10.35
CA LEU A 147 -10.17 -7.53 9.10
C LEU A 147 -9.63 -8.95 9.32
N PRO A 148 -9.75 -9.86 8.33
CA PRO A 148 -9.23 -11.21 8.43
C PRO A 148 -7.73 -11.24 8.74
N GLY A 149 -7.32 -12.08 9.70
CA GLY A 149 -5.93 -12.24 10.10
C GLY A 149 -5.44 -11.28 11.18
N VAL A 150 -6.23 -10.25 11.53
CA VAL A 150 -5.97 -9.42 12.72
C VAL A 150 -6.19 -10.27 13.98
N LYS A 151 -5.24 -10.21 14.91
CA LYS A 151 -5.33 -10.87 16.21
C LYS A 151 -5.81 -9.87 17.27
N VAL A 152 -6.31 -10.39 18.40
CA VAL A 152 -6.71 -9.54 19.53
C VAL A 152 -5.77 -9.81 20.69
N ASP A 153 -5.07 -8.77 21.18
CA ASP A 153 -4.31 -8.82 22.42
C ASP A 153 -5.19 -8.45 23.63
N SER A 154 -4.77 -8.85 24.82
CA SER A 154 -5.52 -8.60 26.06
C SER A 154 -5.45 -7.15 26.56
N GLY A 155 -4.48 -6.38 26.04
CA GLY A 155 -4.23 -4.99 26.40
C GLY A 155 -2.88 -4.53 25.88
N ALA A 156 -2.88 -3.53 24.98
CA ALA A 156 -1.73 -3.07 24.21
C ALA A 156 -0.50 -2.77 25.08
N LEU A 157 -0.64 -2.08 26.20
CA LEU A 157 0.50 -1.69 27.04
C LEU A 157 1.24 -2.92 27.60
N GLY A 158 0.48 -3.90 28.12
CA GLY A 158 1.06 -5.15 28.60
C GLY A 158 1.70 -5.96 27.47
N ARG A 159 1.06 -5.99 26.30
CA ARG A 159 1.57 -6.66 25.12
C ARG A 159 2.88 -6.06 24.61
N ILE A 160 2.98 -4.74 24.56
CA ILE A 160 4.20 -4.03 24.16
C ILE A 160 5.34 -4.33 25.14
N VAL A 161 5.08 -4.26 26.46
CA VAL A 161 6.07 -4.61 27.49
C VAL A 161 6.56 -6.04 27.29
N GLN A 162 5.67 -6.99 27.08
CA GLN A 162 6.02 -8.39 26.80
C GLN A 162 6.94 -8.51 25.58
N LEU A 163 6.57 -7.88 24.44
CA LEU A 163 7.36 -7.92 23.22
C LEU A 163 8.75 -7.31 23.42
N VAL A 164 8.86 -6.19 24.13
CA VAL A 164 10.16 -5.57 24.45
C VAL A 164 11.02 -6.52 25.30
N GLN A 165 10.43 -7.22 26.28
CA GLN A 165 11.15 -8.24 27.07
C GLN A 165 11.57 -9.46 26.24
N GLU A 166 10.82 -9.77 25.16
CA GLU A 166 11.17 -10.80 24.16
C GLU A 166 12.23 -10.32 23.15
N GLY A 167 12.76 -9.11 23.32
CA GLY A 167 13.84 -8.54 22.50
C GLY A 167 13.37 -7.75 21.28
N TYR A 168 12.10 -7.35 21.21
CA TYR A 168 11.63 -6.43 20.19
C TYR A 168 12.05 -4.99 20.50
N VAL A 169 12.49 -4.28 19.49
CA VAL A 169 12.69 -2.81 19.54
C VAL A 169 11.38 -2.13 19.23
N MET A 170 10.95 -1.22 20.11
CA MET A 170 9.71 -0.48 19.90
C MET A 170 9.94 0.74 19.01
N ILE A 171 9.06 0.93 18.03
CA ILE A 171 8.96 2.12 17.18
C ILE A 171 7.55 2.68 17.32
N GLN A 172 7.48 4.00 17.52
CA GLN A 172 6.22 4.75 17.50
C GLN A 172 6.32 5.78 16.37
N PRO A 173 5.59 5.60 15.26
CA PRO A 173 5.62 6.51 14.12
C PRO A 173 4.77 7.76 14.35
#